data_fcb9df78928137d4bca49f1e94d7a7c4
#
_entry.id   fcb9df78928137d4bca49f1e94d7a7c4
#
_cell.length_a   1.000
_cell.length_b   1.000
_cell.length_c   1.000
_cell.angle_alpha   90.00
_cell.angle_beta   90.00
_cell.angle_gamma   90.00
#
_symmetry.space_group_name_H-M   'P 1'
#
loop_
_entity.id
_entity.type
_entity.pdbx_description
1 polymer ?
#
loop_
_entity_poly.entity_id
_entity_poly.type
_entity_poly.pdbx_seq_one_letter_code
_entity_poly.pdbx_strand_id
1 'polypeptide(L)'
;MKKKILSALLVGAMVSSLLAGCGGSDSASTSDNSTSAGSSDAQTTEQGSSDATAEASGIEGKTVAFIPKLTGNAFFEVANDGAQEYAEKWGITVDYMGSSNAAVADQVSVINQAISSGVDAICISTVDAAGGSEALQEAKDAGIMVTTWDSDANSDDRTLMVSQGTPEVLGQMLVDMAVDGLKERGKDPENDEIKYCWHYSQATVTDQNSWQVEGEKIIAEKYPNWTNVYPDNYYSEQDAEKAITVGEAVLDACYYL
;
A
#
# COMPACT_ATOMS: atom_id res chain seq x y z
N MET A 1 -30.86 -3.37 -40.73
CA MET A 1 -31.91 -3.99 -39.88
C MET A 1 -31.51 -3.80 -38.46
N LYS A 2 -32.25 -3.01 -37.71
CA LYS A 2 -31.96 -2.60 -36.33
C LYS A 2 -32.48 -3.67 -35.40
N LYS A 3 -31.62 -4.26 -34.51
CA LYS A 3 -32.09 -5.04 -33.39
C LYS A 3 -31.76 -4.28 -32.10
N LYS A 4 -32.80 -3.79 -31.46
CA LYS A 4 -32.81 -3.24 -30.12
C LYS A 4 -32.82 -4.40 -29.13
N ILE A 5 -31.87 -4.45 -28.18
CA ILE A 5 -31.94 -5.35 -27.06
C ILE A 5 -32.26 -4.52 -25.83
N LEU A 6 -33.35 -4.87 -25.21
CA LEU A 6 -33.96 -4.28 -24.02
C LEU A 6 -33.32 -4.90 -22.81
N SER A 7 -32.62 -4.10 -21.98
CA SER A 7 -32.09 -4.56 -20.69
C SER A 7 -33.13 -4.30 -19.61
N ALA A 8 -33.58 -5.37 -18.96
CA ALA A 8 -34.47 -5.33 -17.81
C ALA A 8 -33.65 -5.15 -16.52
N LEU A 9 -33.97 -4.08 -15.79
CA LEU A 9 -33.54 -3.86 -14.41
C LEU A 9 -34.27 -4.82 -13.48
N LEU A 10 -33.52 -5.55 -12.66
CA LEU A 10 -34.06 -6.26 -11.50
C LEU A 10 -33.49 -5.63 -10.23
N VAL A 11 -34.33 -4.84 -9.58
CA VAL A 11 -34.12 -4.31 -8.22
C VAL A 11 -34.62 -5.37 -7.25
N GLY A 12 -33.73 -5.93 -6.44
CA GLY A 12 -34.07 -6.81 -5.33
C GLY A 12 -33.69 -6.17 -4.01
N ALA A 13 -34.66 -5.62 -3.32
CA ALA A 13 -34.55 -5.20 -1.94
C ALA A 13 -34.60 -6.43 -1.02
N MET A 14 -33.66 -6.54 -0.07
CA MET A 14 -33.84 -7.44 1.10
C MET A 14 -33.68 -6.69 2.39
N VAL A 15 -34.76 -6.76 3.10
CA VAL A 15 -35.10 -6.16 4.37
C VAL A 15 -34.42 -6.90 5.53
N SER A 16 -34.04 -6.11 6.49
CA SER A 16 -33.62 -6.38 7.88
C SER A 16 -34.40 -7.48 8.63
N SER A 17 -33.71 -8.20 9.51
CA SER A 17 -34.29 -8.69 10.75
C SER A 17 -33.28 -8.67 11.88
N LEU A 18 -33.53 -7.75 12.80
CA LEU A 18 -33.07 -7.73 14.18
C LEU A 18 -33.75 -8.87 14.94
N LEU A 19 -33.06 -9.55 15.83
CA LEU A 19 -33.65 -10.01 17.08
C LEU A 19 -32.58 -10.21 18.16
N ALA A 20 -32.83 -9.53 19.25
CA ALA A 20 -32.13 -9.58 20.50
C ALA A 20 -32.42 -10.90 21.25
N GLY A 21 -31.47 -11.33 22.04
CA GLY A 21 -31.65 -12.42 23.01
C GLY A 21 -30.70 -12.23 24.18
N CYS A 22 -31.31 -11.79 25.30
CA CYS A 22 -30.67 -11.53 26.59
C CYS A 22 -30.86 -12.73 27.51
N GLY A 23 -29.97 -12.89 28.47
CA GLY A 23 -30.14 -13.73 29.67
C GLY A 23 -29.18 -14.89 29.74
N GLY A 24 -28.39 -15.12 30.76
CA GLY A 24 -28.41 -14.90 32.16
C GLY A 24 -27.73 -16.07 32.84
N SER A 25 -26.78 -15.79 33.67
CA SER A 25 -26.34 -16.37 34.96
C SER A 25 -26.28 -17.90 35.21
N ASP A 26 -25.17 -18.23 35.73
CA ASP A 26 -24.82 -18.91 37.00
C ASP A 26 -24.18 -20.30 36.94
N SER A 27 -22.99 -20.26 37.47
CA SER A 27 -22.38 -21.05 38.58
C SER A 27 -22.06 -22.53 38.45
N ALA A 28 -20.84 -22.74 38.83
CA ALA A 28 -20.26 -23.72 39.73
C ALA A 28 -19.74 -25.05 39.17
N SER A 29 -18.40 -25.14 39.20
CA SER A 29 -17.65 -26.06 40.08
C SER A 29 -17.58 -27.55 39.73
N THR A 30 -16.43 -27.97 39.56
CA THR A 30 -15.58 -29.01 40.19
C THR A 30 -14.90 -29.96 39.22
N SER A 31 -13.53 -29.94 39.34
CA SER A 31 -12.59 -31.06 39.56
C SER A 31 -12.75 -32.34 38.74
N ASP A 32 -11.83 -32.81 38.02
CA ASP A 32 -10.59 -33.50 38.32
C ASP A 32 -10.01 -34.21 37.08
N ASN A 33 -8.76 -33.99 36.91
CA ASN A 33 -7.66 -34.94 36.79
C ASN A 33 -7.47 -35.83 35.56
N SER A 34 -6.26 -35.63 35.04
CA SER A 34 -5.30 -36.61 34.53
C SER A 34 -5.28 -37.00 33.08
N THR A 35 -4.20 -36.65 32.51
CA THR A 35 -3.09 -37.39 31.89
C THR A 35 -2.90 -37.23 30.42
N SER A 36 -1.81 -36.48 30.12
CA SER A 36 -0.69 -36.85 29.26
C SER A 36 -0.95 -37.31 27.83
N ALA A 37 -0.51 -36.50 26.90
CA ALA A 37 0.57 -36.80 25.96
C ALA A 37 0.68 -35.77 24.85
N GLY A 38 1.80 -35.13 24.79
CA GLY A 38 2.59 -34.62 23.75
C GLY A 38 2.04 -34.31 22.39
N SER A 39 2.15 -33.05 22.00
CA SER A 39 2.55 -32.73 20.64
C SER A 39 2.88 -31.25 20.49
N SER A 40 4.07 -31.00 20.08
CA SER A 40 4.64 -29.90 19.30
C SER A 40 3.93 -28.54 19.35
N ASP A 41 4.61 -27.63 20.05
CA ASP A 41 4.40 -26.18 20.00
C ASP A 41 4.61 -25.65 18.59
N ALA A 42 3.53 -25.22 17.97
CA ALA A 42 3.60 -24.19 16.96
C ALA A 42 3.54 -22.85 17.70
N GLN A 43 4.67 -22.23 17.90
CA GLN A 43 4.78 -20.88 18.43
C GLN A 43 4.17 -19.91 17.42
N THR A 44 2.91 -19.61 17.61
CA THR A 44 2.30 -18.40 17.07
C THR A 44 2.92 -17.25 17.83
N THR A 45 3.86 -16.56 17.23
CA THR A 45 4.29 -15.25 17.71
C THR A 45 3.11 -14.30 17.52
N GLU A 46 2.33 -14.13 18.58
CA GLU A 46 1.48 -12.95 18.73
C GLU A 46 2.43 -11.74 18.68
N GLN A 47 2.38 -11.04 17.55
CA GLN A 47 2.99 -9.74 17.43
C GLN A 47 2.17 -8.80 18.32
N GLY A 48 2.62 -8.67 19.56
CA GLY A 48 2.03 -7.78 20.51
C GLY A 48 2.02 -6.38 19.93
N SER A 49 0.82 -5.86 19.66
CA SER A 49 0.59 -4.43 19.57
C SER A 49 1.08 -3.83 20.90
N SER A 50 2.34 -3.43 20.93
CA SER A 50 2.82 -2.56 21.98
C SER A 50 2.08 -1.26 21.79
N ASP A 51 1.07 -1.03 22.62
CA ASP A 51 0.48 0.27 22.87
C ASP A 51 1.61 1.13 23.47
N ALA A 52 2.46 1.66 22.60
CA ALA A 52 3.48 2.59 22.96
C ALA A 52 2.76 3.90 23.28
N THR A 53 2.30 4.03 24.53
CA THR A 53 2.11 5.32 25.17
C THR A 53 3.50 5.96 25.32
N ALA A 54 4.11 6.31 24.19
CA ALA A 54 5.19 7.27 24.17
C ALA A 54 4.57 8.57 24.66
N GLU A 55 4.96 9.01 25.85
CA GLU A 55 4.64 10.36 26.30
C GLU A 55 5.15 11.31 25.22
N ALA A 56 4.23 11.98 24.53
CA ALA A 56 4.51 12.89 23.42
C ALA A 56 5.12 14.22 23.95
N SER A 57 6.08 14.14 24.87
CA SER A 57 6.71 15.29 25.46
C SER A 57 7.62 15.97 24.43
N GLY A 58 7.20 17.15 23.96
CA GLY A 58 8.00 18.02 23.11
C GLY A 58 7.57 18.15 21.66
N ILE A 59 6.51 17.45 21.22
CA ILE A 59 5.96 17.58 19.87
C ILE A 59 4.60 18.29 19.82
N GLU A 60 3.98 18.53 20.98
CA GLU A 60 2.70 19.25 21.07
C GLU A 60 2.78 20.63 20.39
N GLY A 61 1.78 20.95 19.62
CA GLY A 61 1.68 22.20 18.85
C GLY A 61 2.53 22.24 17.58
N LYS A 62 3.24 21.16 17.23
CA LYS A 62 3.97 21.04 15.98
C LYS A 62 3.03 20.85 14.80
N THR A 63 3.45 21.33 13.63
CA THR A 63 2.72 21.17 12.36
C THR A 63 3.51 20.28 11.40
N VAL A 64 2.86 19.28 10.85
CA VAL A 64 3.41 18.34 9.87
C VAL A 64 2.67 18.47 8.56
N ALA A 65 3.34 18.77 7.47
CA ALA A 65 2.80 18.61 6.14
C ALA A 65 2.84 17.12 5.76
N PHE A 66 1.67 16.49 5.60
CA PHE A 66 1.55 15.10 5.15
C PHE A 66 1.21 15.08 3.66
N ILE A 67 2.19 14.69 2.85
CA ILE A 67 2.16 14.86 1.39
C ILE A 67 2.12 13.50 0.70
N PRO A 68 0.98 13.12 0.06
CA PRO A 68 0.86 11.92 -0.74
C PRO A 68 1.47 12.12 -2.14
N LYS A 69 1.54 11.05 -2.94
CA LYS A 69 1.81 11.17 -4.39
C LYS A 69 0.71 11.97 -5.10
N LEU A 70 -0.54 11.71 -4.72
CA LEU A 70 -1.71 12.45 -5.19
C LEU A 70 -2.85 12.32 -4.16
N THR A 71 -3.75 13.28 -4.16
CA THR A 71 -4.99 13.26 -3.37
C THR A 71 -6.11 12.54 -4.12
N GLY A 72 -7.12 12.06 -3.38
CA GLY A 72 -8.30 11.38 -3.95
C GLY A 72 -8.09 9.90 -4.29
N ASN A 73 -6.92 9.35 -4.01
CA ASN A 73 -6.66 7.91 -4.12
C ASN A 73 -6.89 7.24 -2.77
N ALA A 74 -7.70 6.17 -2.73
CA ALA A 74 -8.13 5.51 -1.51
C ALA A 74 -6.97 5.07 -0.59
N PHE A 75 -5.84 4.64 -1.14
CA PHE A 75 -4.65 4.27 -0.36
C PHE A 75 -4.10 5.46 0.44
N PHE A 76 -3.95 6.61 -0.21
CA PHE A 76 -3.41 7.82 0.43
C PHE A 76 -4.42 8.46 1.39
N GLU A 77 -5.72 8.39 1.10
CA GLU A 77 -6.76 8.90 2.00
C GLU A 77 -6.80 8.09 3.30
N VAL A 78 -6.71 6.74 3.24
CA VAL A 78 -6.63 5.90 4.45
C VAL A 78 -5.36 6.19 5.25
N ALA A 79 -4.22 6.47 4.59
CA ALA A 79 -3.01 6.87 5.28
C ALA A 79 -3.17 8.23 5.99
N ASN A 80 -3.87 9.18 5.35
CA ASN A 80 -4.21 10.46 5.98
C ASN A 80 -5.14 10.28 7.18
N ASP A 81 -6.17 9.42 7.09
CA ASP A 81 -7.06 9.15 8.22
C ASP A 81 -6.26 8.68 9.44
N GLY A 82 -5.30 7.76 9.23
CA GLY A 82 -4.40 7.33 10.29
C GLY A 82 -3.51 8.46 10.84
N ALA A 83 -2.99 9.33 9.97
CA ALA A 83 -2.20 10.48 10.39
C ALA A 83 -3.01 11.48 11.25
N GLN A 84 -4.28 11.73 10.88
CA GLN A 84 -5.19 12.59 11.65
C GLN A 84 -5.53 12.00 13.02
N GLU A 85 -5.77 10.69 13.11
CA GLU A 85 -6.01 10.01 14.39
C GLU A 85 -4.83 10.20 15.35
N TYR A 86 -3.60 10.02 14.88
CA TYR A 86 -2.41 10.22 15.71
C TYR A 86 -2.13 11.70 16.00
N ALA A 87 -2.50 12.61 15.10
CA ALA A 87 -2.40 14.04 15.31
C ALA A 87 -3.19 14.48 16.56
N GLU A 88 -4.44 14.04 16.68
CA GLU A 88 -5.26 14.30 17.85
C GLU A 88 -4.64 13.71 19.13
N LYS A 89 -4.14 12.48 19.05
CA LYS A 89 -3.54 11.78 20.19
C LYS A 89 -2.29 12.46 20.71
N TRP A 90 -1.50 13.09 19.82
CA TRP A 90 -0.22 13.70 20.17
C TRP A 90 -0.25 15.22 20.27
N GLY A 91 -1.41 15.86 20.04
CA GLY A 91 -1.56 17.32 20.11
C GLY A 91 -0.77 18.05 19.03
N ILE A 92 -0.59 17.43 17.84
CA ILE A 92 0.04 18.04 16.67
C ILE A 92 -1.02 18.41 15.62
N THR A 93 -0.64 19.24 14.68
CA THR A 93 -1.44 19.53 13.49
C THR A 93 -0.88 18.75 12.31
N VAL A 94 -1.74 18.05 11.56
CA VAL A 94 -1.39 17.42 10.29
C VAL A 94 -2.12 18.14 9.17
N ASP A 95 -1.35 18.80 8.31
CA ASP A 95 -1.83 19.44 7.09
C ASP A 95 -1.69 18.45 5.93
N TYR A 96 -2.82 17.87 5.48
CA TYR A 96 -2.84 17.00 4.31
C TYR A 96 -2.77 17.84 3.05
N MET A 97 -1.62 17.85 2.40
CA MET A 97 -1.32 18.72 1.26
C MET A 97 -0.97 17.89 0.04
N GLY A 98 -1.59 18.14 -1.09
CA GLY A 98 -1.29 17.40 -2.31
C GLY A 98 -2.01 17.94 -3.54
N SER A 99 -1.57 17.49 -4.71
CA SER A 99 -2.25 17.68 -6.00
C SER A 99 -3.12 16.45 -6.31
N SER A 100 -4.14 16.63 -7.12
CA SER A 100 -4.87 15.50 -7.71
C SER A 100 -4.10 14.77 -8.82
N ASN A 101 -2.94 15.29 -9.20
CA ASN A 101 -2.06 14.69 -10.22
C ASN A 101 -0.75 14.22 -9.59
N ALA A 102 -0.34 13.02 -9.93
CA ALA A 102 0.97 12.48 -9.54
C ALA A 102 2.08 12.98 -10.49
N ALA A 103 2.28 14.30 -10.51
CA ALA A 103 3.33 14.94 -11.32
C ALA A 103 4.40 15.56 -10.42
N VAL A 104 5.66 15.42 -10.80
CA VAL A 104 6.81 15.95 -10.06
C VAL A 104 6.68 17.45 -9.82
N ALA A 105 6.34 18.23 -10.86
CA ALA A 105 6.20 19.68 -10.75
C ALA A 105 5.11 20.10 -9.77
N ASP A 106 3.99 19.37 -9.73
CA ASP A 106 2.91 19.62 -8.78
C ASP A 106 3.35 19.31 -7.35
N GLN A 107 4.06 18.19 -7.14
CA GLN A 107 4.57 17.82 -5.83
C GLN A 107 5.63 18.81 -5.32
N VAL A 108 6.55 19.25 -6.17
CA VAL A 108 7.52 20.32 -5.84
C VAL A 108 6.81 21.61 -5.42
N SER A 109 5.73 21.97 -6.11
CA SER A 109 4.91 23.13 -5.73
C SER A 109 4.29 22.99 -4.32
N VAL A 110 3.84 21.78 -3.98
CA VAL A 110 3.30 21.46 -2.64
C VAL A 110 4.39 21.51 -1.57
N ILE A 111 5.59 20.98 -1.85
CA ILE A 111 6.74 21.08 -0.93
C ILE A 111 7.07 22.56 -0.64
N ASN A 112 7.16 23.40 -1.68
CA ASN A 112 7.44 24.83 -1.54
C ASN A 112 6.34 25.56 -0.74
N GLN A 113 5.08 25.14 -0.89
CA GLN A 113 3.99 25.67 -0.08
C GLN A 113 4.16 25.26 1.40
N ALA A 114 4.53 24.02 1.69
CA ALA A 114 4.80 23.58 3.06
C ALA A 114 5.97 24.36 3.69
N ILE A 115 7.06 24.57 2.97
CA ILE A 115 8.19 25.41 3.41
C ILE A 115 7.71 26.82 3.73
N SER A 116 6.94 27.44 2.83
CA SER A 116 6.44 28.80 3.00
C SER A 116 5.46 28.95 4.15
N SER A 117 4.74 27.88 4.49
CA SER A 117 3.81 27.82 5.63
C SER A 117 4.54 27.66 6.98
N GLY A 118 5.83 27.34 6.95
CA GLY A 118 6.65 27.22 8.15
C GLY A 118 6.30 25.98 8.99
N VAL A 119 6.01 24.86 8.35
CA VAL A 119 5.76 23.60 9.04
C VAL A 119 7.02 23.10 9.75
N ASP A 120 6.87 22.33 10.81
CA ASP A 120 7.99 21.75 11.56
C ASP A 120 8.57 20.50 10.87
N ALA A 121 7.72 19.78 10.15
CA ALA A 121 8.13 18.58 9.41
C ALA A 121 7.33 18.40 8.11
N ILE A 122 7.96 17.73 7.16
CA ILE A 122 7.35 17.21 5.93
C ILE A 122 7.43 15.68 6.00
N CYS A 123 6.29 15.01 5.85
CA CYS A 123 6.17 13.56 5.72
C CYS A 123 5.60 13.25 4.35
N ILE A 124 6.43 12.78 3.42
CA ILE A 124 6.10 12.74 1.99
C ILE A 124 6.26 11.34 1.38
N SER A 125 5.30 10.95 0.54
CA SER A 125 5.45 9.85 -0.43
C SER A 125 5.80 10.45 -1.79
N THR A 126 7.02 10.20 -2.28
CA THR A 126 7.51 10.88 -3.48
C THR A 126 6.96 10.27 -4.77
N VAL A 127 6.67 11.13 -5.74
CA VAL A 127 6.34 10.70 -7.12
C VAL A 127 7.60 10.22 -7.84
N ASP A 128 8.73 10.88 -7.59
CA ASP A 128 10.03 10.59 -8.18
C ASP A 128 11.12 10.96 -7.17
N ALA A 129 12.04 10.02 -6.91
CA ALA A 129 13.06 10.21 -5.88
C ALA A 129 14.02 11.36 -6.17
N ALA A 130 14.34 11.60 -7.44
CA ALA A 130 15.28 12.63 -7.86
C ALA A 130 14.60 13.97 -8.16
N GLY A 131 13.37 13.91 -8.69
CA GLY A 131 12.66 15.09 -9.17
C GLY A 131 12.25 16.09 -8.07
N GLY A 132 12.11 15.62 -6.84
CA GLY A 132 11.82 16.46 -5.66
C GLY A 132 13.05 16.88 -4.85
N SER A 133 14.25 16.41 -5.20
CA SER A 133 15.46 16.50 -4.37
C SER A 133 15.81 17.93 -3.97
N GLU A 134 15.84 18.87 -4.94
CA GLU A 134 16.17 20.27 -4.65
C GLU A 134 15.22 20.90 -3.62
N ALA A 135 13.91 20.71 -3.80
CA ALA A 135 12.91 21.26 -2.86
C ALA A 135 12.98 20.60 -1.47
N LEU A 136 13.29 19.31 -1.39
CA LEU A 136 13.49 18.63 -0.11
C LEU A 136 14.77 19.09 0.60
N GLN A 137 15.84 19.37 -0.14
CA GLN A 137 17.04 19.98 0.45
C GLN A 137 16.76 21.40 0.94
N GLU A 138 16.01 22.23 0.20
CA GLU A 138 15.58 23.56 0.66
C GLU A 138 14.76 23.47 1.95
N ALA A 139 13.88 22.48 2.08
CA ALA A 139 13.13 22.23 3.33
C ALA A 139 14.08 21.93 4.49
N LYS A 140 15.07 21.07 4.29
CA LYS A 140 16.08 20.73 5.32
C LYS A 140 16.94 21.94 5.68
N ASP A 141 17.36 22.76 4.72
CA ASP A 141 18.13 23.97 4.94
C ASP A 141 17.31 25.03 5.71
N ALA A 142 15.99 25.04 5.56
CA ALA A 142 15.06 25.81 6.36
C ALA A 142 14.84 25.27 7.79
N GLY A 143 15.47 24.14 8.14
CA GLY A 143 15.33 23.48 9.44
C GLY A 143 14.09 22.60 9.58
N ILE A 144 13.39 22.32 8.51
CA ILE A 144 12.22 21.43 8.48
C ILE A 144 12.71 19.99 8.46
N MET A 145 12.16 19.14 9.33
CA MET A 145 12.44 17.70 9.29
C MET A 145 11.77 17.07 8.07
N VAL A 146 12.52 16.34 7.26
CA VAL A 146 11.98 15.60 6.12
C VAL A 146 11.98 14.11 6.43
N THR A 147 10.83 13.47 6.31
CA THR A 147 10.64 12.03 6.39
C THR A 147 9.89 11.54 5.16
N THR A 148 10.18 10.32 4.72
CA THR A 148 9.46 9.70 3.61
C THR A 148 8.66 8.50 4.09
N TRP A 149 7.61 8.18 3.36
CA TRP A 149 6.77 7.00 3.57
C TRP A 149 6.31 6.45 2.23
N ASP A 150 5.96 5.16 2.16
CA ASP A 150 5.56 4.48 0.92
C ASP A 150 6.65 4.54 -0.14
N SER A 151 6.77 5.58 -0.94
CA SER A 151 7.86 5.79 -1.91
C SER A 151 8.91 6.76 -1.39
N ASP A 152 10.16 6.33 -1.45
CA ASP A 152 11.31 7.04 -0.91
C ASP A 152 11.83 8.16 -1.84
N ALA A 153 12.49 9.14 -1.23
CA ALA A 153 13.39 10.09 -1.88
C ALA A 153 14.83 9.53 -1.87
N ASN A 154 15.79 10.29 -2.42
CA ASN A 154 17.20 9.95 -2.19
C ASN A 154 17.52 9.99 -0.69
N SER A 155 18.39 9.11 -0.23
CA SER A 155 18.72 8.99 1.20
C SER A 155 19.21 10.29 1.84
N ASP A 156 19.89 11.15 1.07
CA ASP A 156 20.41 12.42 1.54
C ASP A 156 19.33 13.50 1.68
N ASP A 157 18.17 13.30 1.05
CA ASP A 157 17.07 14.28 1.05
C ASP A 157 16.13 14.11 2.25
N ARG A 158 16.29 13.06 3.03
CA ARG A 158 15.43 12.74 4.16
C ARG A 158 16.19 12.30 5.41
N THR A 159 15.54 12.33 6.54
CA THR A 159 16.07 11.87 7.82
C THR A 159 15.71 10.39 8.07
N LEU A 160 14.49 10.00 7.73
CA LEU A 160 13.89 8.72 8.05
C LEU A 160 12.94 8.29 6.93
N MET A 161 12.88 6.99 6.64
CA MET A 161 11.88 6.38 5.76
C MET A 161 11.01 5.41 6.54
N VAL A 162 9.70 5.47 6.32
CA VAL A 162 8.71 4.49 6.81
C VAL A 162 8.20 3.69 5.61
N SER A 163 8.56 2.42 5.54
CA SER A 163 8.12 1.52 4.48
C SER A 163 7.06 0.55 5.00
N GLN A 164 6.08 0.21 4.15
CA GLN A 164 5.08 -0.81 4.42
C GLN A 164 5.68 -2.24 4.46
N GLY A 165 6.88 -2.40 3.95
CA GLY A 165 7.63 -3.66 3.96
C GLY A 165 8.97 -3.49 3.25
N THR A 166 9.89 -4.45 3.44
CA THR A 166 11.12 -4.45 2.66
C THR A 166 10.85 -4.90 1.22
N PRO A 167 11.70 -4.52 0.25
CA PRO A 167 11.57 -4.98 -1.14
C PRO A 167 11.47 -6.51 -1.27
N GLU A 168 12.24 -7.24 -0.46
CA GLU A 168 12.24 -8.71 -0.45
C GLU A 168 10.88 -9.27 -0.02
N VAL A 169 10.29 -8.71 1.04
CA VAL A 169 8.97 -9.12 1.55
C VAL A 169 7.90 -8.83 0.53
N LEU A 170 7.90 -7.63 -0.04
CA LEU A 170 6.85 -7.21 -0.98
C LEU A 170 7.01 -7.89 -2.35
N GLY A 171 8.23 -8.08 -2.83
CA GLY A 171 8.50 -8.88 -4.02
C GLY A 171 8.05 -10.34 -3.86
N GLN A 172 8.34 -10.96 -2.71
CA GLN A 172 7.87 -12.32 -2.40
C GLN A 172 6.34 -12.39 -2.36
N MET A 173 5.68 -11.42 -1.69
CA MET A 173 4.20 -11.39 -1.61
C MET A 173 3.56 -11.31 -2.99
N LEU A 174 4.09 -10.50 -3.90
CA LEU A 174 3.56 -10.37 -5.26
C LEU A 174 3.68 -11.70 -6.03
N VAL A 175 4.81 -12.39 -5.90
CA VAL A 175 5.01 -13.70 -6.53
C VAL A 175 4.08 -14.75 -5.90
N ASP A 176 3.95 -14.77 -4.57
CA ASP A 176 3.07 -15.69 -3.87
C ASP A 176 1.60 -15.51 -4.27
N MET A 177 1.14 -14.25 -4.38
CA MET A 177 -0.21 -13.95 -4.87
C MET A 177 -0.43 -14.47 -6.30
N ALA A 178 0.56 -14.34 -7.18
CA ALA A 178 0.48 -14.88 -8.54
C ALA A 178 0.44 -16.41 -8.53
N VAL A 179 1.26 -17.05 -7.71
CA VAL A 179 1.28 -18.53 -7.52
C VAL A 179 -0.06 -19.03 -7.03
N ASP A 180 -0.62 -18.39 -6.00
CA ASP A 180 -1.92 -18.79 -5.44
C ASP A 180 -3.05 -18.61 -6.47
N GLY A 181 -3.06 -17.47 -7.15
CA GLY A 181 -4.03 -17.22 -8.22
C GLY A 181 -3.93 -18.19 -9.40
N LEU A 182 -2.75 -18.71 -9.74
CA LEU A 182 -2.54 -19.74 -10.73
C LEU A 182 -3.08 -21.10 -10.23
N LYS A 183 -2.76 -21.46 -8.99
CA LYS A 183 -3.26 -22.70 -8.37
C LYS A 183 -4.79 -22.74 -8.29
N GLU A 184 -5.43 -21.64 -7.91
CA GLU A 184 -6.89 -21.52 -7.91
C GLU A 184 -7.51 -21.73 -9.29
N ARG A 185 -6.77 -21.46 -10.35
CA ARG A 185 -7.18 -21.72 -11.75
C ARG A 185 -6.78 -23.09 -12.25
N GLY A 186 -6.27 -23.96 -11.39
CA GLY A 186 -5.86 -25.33 -11.73
C GLY A 186 -4.55 -25.40 -12.53
N LYS A 187 -3.72 -24.37 -12.46
CA LYS A 187 -2.37 -24.39 -13.05
C LYS A 187 -1.35 -24.92 -12.05
N ASP A 188 -0.27 -25.46 -12.56
CA ASP A 188 0.90 -25.86 -11.79
C ASP A 188 2.03 -24.85 -12.01
N PRO A 189 2.25 -23.91 -11.05
CA PRO A 189 3.27 -22.86 -11.21
C PRO A 189 4.70 -23.39 -11.40
N GLU A 190 5.00 -24.59 -10.89
CA GLU A 190 6.34 -25.19 -10.97
C GLU A 190 6.60 -25.90 -12.28
N ASN A 191 5.54 -26.42 -12.94
CA ASN A 191 5.69 -27.28 -14.12
C ASN A 191 5.03 -26.74 -15.39
N ASP A 192 4.01 -25.89 -15.28
CA ASP A 192 3.37 -25.29 -16.45
C ASP A 192 4.21 -24.13 -17.02
N GLU A 193 4.15 -23.94 -18.33
CA GLU A 193 4.65 -22.71 -18.96
C GLU A 193 3.73 -21.54 -18.60
N ILE A 194 4.25 -20.56 -17.88
CA ILE A 194 3.50 -19.38 -17.46
C ILE A 194 4.04 -18.15 -18.17
N LYS A 195 3.14 -17.36 -18.71
CA LYS A 195 3.45 -16.02 -19.26
C LYS A 195 3.03 -14.97 -18.25
N TYR A 196 3.89 -14.01 -17.98
CA TYR A 196 3.60 -12.92 -17.04
C TYR A 196 4.10 -11.60 -17.58
N CYS A 197 3.62 -10.51 -16.97
CA CYS A 197 4.13 -9.16 -17.12
C CYS A 197 3.94 -8.42 -15.80
N TRP A 198 4.63 -7.28 -15.66
CA TRP A 198 4.44 -6.39 -14.54
C TRP A 198 3.55 -5.22 -14.93
N HIS A 199 2.65 -4.86 -14.02
CA HIS A 199 1.81 -3.69 -14.14
C HIS A 199 1.86 -2.89 -12.84
N TYR A 200 2.30 -1.66 -12.90
CA TYR A 200 2.31 -0.74 -11.77
C TYR A 200 2.01 0.71 -12.14
N SER A 201 2.18 1.60 -11.16
CA SER A 201 1.69 2.96 -11.32
C SER A 201 2.52 3.78 -12.30
N GLN A 202 3.82 3.89 -12.10
CA GLN A 202 4.71 4.71 -12.93
C GLN A 202 6.13 4.11 -12.98
N ALA A 203 6.85 4.44 -14.04
CA ALA A 203 8.21 3.95 -14.26
C ALA A 203 9.23 4.48 -13.22
N THR A 204 8.95 5.62 -12.60
CA THR A 204 9.89 6.33 -11.71
C THR A 204 9.68 6.05 -10.22
N VAL A 205 8.64 5.29 -9.84
CA VAL A 205 8.39 4.97 -8.42
C VAL A 205 9.40 3.95 -7.91
N THR A 206 10.15 4.32 -6.88
CA THR A 206 11.27 3.55 -6.36
C THR A 206 10.83 2.27 -5.65
N ASP A 207 9.73 2.32 -4.91
CA ASP A 207 9.16 1.21 -4.18
C ASP A 207 8.80 0.05 -5.11
N GLN A 208 7.92 0.28 -6.11
CA GLN A 208 7.46 -0.76 -7.03
C GLN A 208 8.60 -1.32 -7.90
N ASN A 209 9.53 -0.47 -8.33
CA ASN A 209 10.72 -0.92 -9.04
C ASN A 209 11.56 -1.87 -8.18
N SER A 210 11.73 -1.58 -6.90
CA SER A 210 12.47 -2.45 -5.98
C SER A 210 11.78 -3.79 -5.75
N TRP A 211 10.44 -3.81 -5.65
CA TRP A 211 9.66 -5.05 -5.50
C TRP A 211 9.76 -5.93 -6.73
N GLN A 212 9.75 -5.33 -7.93
CA GLN A 212 9.95 -6.09 -9.17
C GLN A 212 11.32 -6.75 -9.19
N VAL A 213 12.38 -6.03 -8.84
CA VAL A 213 13.74 -6.60 -8.81
C VAL A 213 13.80 -7.85 -7.94
N GLU A 214 13.19 -7.82 -6.76
CA GLU A 214 13.16 -8.98 -5.88
C GLU A 214 12.21 -10.09 -6.40
N GLY A 215 11.05 -9.72 -6.93
CA GLY A 215 10.15 -10.68 -7.57
C GLY A 215 10.77 -11.41 -8.75
N GLU A 216 11.51 -10.71 -9.62
CA GLU A 216 12.24 -11.31 -10.75
C GLU A 216 13.32 -12.29 -10.29
N LYS A 217 14.04 -12.00 -9.20
CA LYS A 217 15.00 -12.96 -8.60
C LYS A 217 14.31 -14.24 -8.16
N ILE A 218 13.17 -14.10 -7.47
CA ILE A 218 12.38 -15.23 -6.97
C ILE A 218 11.86 -16.07 -8.14
N ILE A 219 11.32 -15.41 -9.18
CA ILE A 219 10.83 -16.09 -10.37
C ILE A 219 11.96 -16.84 -11.06
N ALA A 220 13.10 -16.21 -11.27
CA ALA A 220 14.25 -16.85 -11.92
C ALA A 220 14.77 -18.06 -11.13
N GLU A 221 14.72 -18.04 -9.81
CA GLU A 221 15.19 -19.13 -8.94
C GLU A 221 14.18 -20.27 -8.83
N LYS A 222 12.89 -19.94 -8.59
CA LYS A 222 11.87 -20.94 -8.24
C LYS A 222 10.98 -21.37 -9.42
N TYR A 223 10.81 -20.48 -10.41
CA TYR A 223 9.86 -20.67 -11.52
C TYR A 223 10.52 -20.41 -12.88
N PRO A 224 11.59 -21.17 -13.25
CA PRO A 224 12.33 -20.93 -14.49
C PRO A 224 11.51 -21.19 -15.77
N ASN A 225 10.34 -21.79 -15.63
CA ASN A 225 9.34 -22.01 -16.69
C ASN A 225 8.44 -20.77 -16.93
N TRP A 226 8.58 -19.72 -16.13
CA TRP A 226 7.83 -18.48 -16.32
C TRP A 226 8.57 -17.56 -17.30
N THR A 227 7.82 -16.90 -18.17
CA THR A 227 8.39 -15.98 -19.18
C THR A 227 7.73 -14.61 -19.07
N ASN A 228 8.54 -13.57 -18.86
CA ASN A 228 8.08 -12.20 -18.97
C ASN A 228 7.84 -11.87 -20.45
N VAL A 229 6.59 -11.66 -20.83
CA VAL A 229 6.18 -11.41 -22.22
C VAL A 229 6.15 -9.92 -22.58
N TYR A 230 6.32 -9.04 -21.58
CA TYR A 230 6.35 -7.59 -21.79
C TYR A 230 7.37 -6.93 -20.85
N PRO A 231 8.67 -6.95 -21.22
CA PRO A 231 9.76 -6.49 -20.35
C PRO A 231 9.74 -4.97 -20.07
N ASP A 232 9.05 -4.18 -20.88
CA ASP A 232 8.92 -2.73 -20.70
C ASP A 232 7.89 -2.33 -19.64
N ASN A 233 7.21 -3.31 -19.05
CA ASN A 233 6.14 -3.15 -18.06
C ASN A 233 4.92 -2.35 -18.58
N TYR A 234 3.85 -2.40 -17.81
CA TYR A 234 2.66 -1.59 -18.05
C TYR A 234 2.48 -0.58 -16.91
N TYR A 235 2.03 0.63 -17.23
CA TYR A 235 1.89 1.72 -16.27
C TYR A 235 0.50 2.34 -16.33
N SER A 236 -0.15 2.46 -15.15
CA SER A 236 -1.46 3.10 -15.01
C SER A 236 -1.39 4.59 -14.68
N GLU A 237 -0.19 5.12 -14.40
CA GLU A 237 0.06 6.53 -14.05
C GLU A 237 -0.80 7.02 -12.87
N GLN A 238 -1.04 6.16 -11.88
CA GLN A 238 -1.88 6.42 -10.70
C GLN A 238 -3.36 6.67 -11.04
N ASP A 239 -3.79 6.41 -12.27
CA ASP A 239 -5.15 6.63 -12.75
C ASP A 239 -5.93 5.30 -12.79
N ALA A 240 -7.09 5.26 -12.13
CA ALA A 240 -7.91 4.06 -12.02
C ALA A 240 -8.56 3.64 -13.36
N GLU A 241 -8.97 4.60 -14.20
CA GLU A 241 -9.55 4.30 -15.50
C GLU A 241 -8.47 3.79 -16.46
N LYS A 242 -7.29 4.39 -16.39
CA LYS A 242 -6.13 3.92 -17.15
C LYS A 242 -5.67 2.54 -16.69
N ALA A 243 -5.71 2.23 -15.39
CA ALA A 243 -5.41 0.90 -14.88
C ALA A 243 -6.34 -0.18 -15.47
N ILE A 244 -7.64 0.12 -15.58
CA ILE A 244 -8.61 -0.79 -16.23
C ILE A 244 -8.27 -0.95 -17.71
N THR A 245 -8.07 0.14 -18.44
CA THR A 245 -7.77 0.12 -19.89
C THR A 245 -6.48 -0.63 -20.19
N VAL A 246 -5.44 -0.40 -19.37
CA VAL A 246 -4.17 -1.11 -19.48
C VAL A 246 -4.35 -2.59 -19.15
N GLY A 247 -5.10 -2.92 -18.10
CA GLY A 247 -5.41 -4.31 -17.74
C GLY A 247 -6.15 -5.06 -18.86
N GLU A 248 -7.13 -4.42 -19.51
CA GLU A 248 -7.82 -4.98 -20.68
C GLU A 248 -6.84 -5.22 -21.84
N ALA A 249 -5.95 -4.27 -22.13
CA ALA A 249 -4.95 -4.42 -23.19
C ALA A 249 -3.96 -5.56 -22.89
N VAL A 250 -3.57 -5.76 -21.63
CA VAL A 250 -2.73 -6.87 -21.19
C VAL A 250 -3.45 -8.22 -21.42
N LEU A 251 -4.73 -8.31 -21.05
CA LEU A 251 -5.50 -9.53 -21.24
C LEU A 251 -5.63 -9.87 -22.73
N ASP A 252 -5.91 -8.90 -23.58
CA ASP A 252 -5.99 -9.09 -25.02
C ASP A 252 -4.64 -9.54 -25.60
N ALA A 253 -3.53 -8.90 -25.20
CA ALA A 253 -2.20 -9.28 -25.65
C ALA A 253 -1.82 -10.70 -25.22
N CYS A 254 -2.14 -11.09 -23.96
CA CYS A 254 -1.85 -12.42 -23.44
C CYS A 254 -2.75 -13.51 -24.06
N TYR A 255 -3.92 -13.17 -24.57
CA TYR A 255 -4.82 -14.13 -25.21
C TYR A 255 -4.33 -14.57 -26.59
N TYR A 256 -3.59 -13.70 -27.30
CA TYR A 256 -3.08 -13.94 -28.65
C TYR A 256 -1.60 -14.38 -28.69
N LEU A 257 -0.90 -14.41 -27.55
CA LEU A 257 0.47 -14.92 -27.39
C LEU A 257 0.48 -16.35 -26.84
#